data_80e93624d517e5ea75a7c8b44259a805
#
_entry.id   80e93624d517e5ea75a7c8b44259a805
#
_cell.length_a   1.000
_cell.length_b   1.000
_cell.length_c   1.000
_cell.angle_alpha   90.00
_cell.angle_beta   90.00
_cell.angle_gamma   90.00
#
_symmetry.space_group_name_H-M   'P 1'
#
loop_
_entity.id
_entity.type
_entity.pdbx_description
1 polymer ?
#
loop_
_entity_poly.entity_id
_entity_poly.type
_entity_poly.pdbx_seq_one_letter_code
_entity_poly.pdbx_strand_id
1 'polypeptide(L)'
;MGRTNLYVLLPAAWLMLFLSCTPKETKVLLGPSEALGTVLAEEATRAAGAKKQVAVISPDANWGAVSTAEESFKNALKKQGITVVTAKAANLGNPLRRGQVGLRAGDFFDVLDKSADAGAIVSFAGAPILSAGDATRVQPGHPPVLVVATASLGNVPGIWGDPVQLAGLLEAKAIDLAIIDGADPSGQPSGKADAAHALFAQNYRILRRPN
;
A
#
# COMPACT_ATOMS: atom_id res chain seq x y z
N MET A 1 -67.94 30.57 -17.28
CA MET A 1 -67.40 30.40 -15.92
C MET A 1 -66.53 29.15 -15.88
N GLY A 2 -65.29 29.27 -16.07
CA GLY A 2 -64.33 28.14 -16.04
C GLY A 2 -63.05 28.60 -15.31
N ARG A 3 -62.82 28.07 -14.10
CA ARG A 3 -61.67 28.34 -13.26
C ARG A 3 -60.49 27.46 -13.72
N THR A 4 -59.51 28.09 -14.28
CA THR A 4 -58.22 27.51 -14.58
C THR A 4 -57.40 27.32 -13.30
N ASN A 5 -57.16 26.08 -12.88
CA ASN A 5 -56.24 25.76 -11.79
C ASN A 5 -54.84 25.68 -12.35
N LEU A 6 -54.05 26.71 -12.06
CA LEU A 6 -52.64 26.80 -12.29
C LEU A 6 -51.93 26.09 -11.12
N TYR A 7 -51.64 24.80 -11.24
CA TYR A 7 -50.74 24.12 -10.30
C TYR A 7 -49.31 24.30 -10.73
N VAL A 8 -48.66 25.05 -9.91
CA VAL A 8 -47.25 25.39 -9.85
C VAL A 8 -46.39 24.14 -9.90
N LEU A 9 -45.64 23.96 -10.98
CA LEU A 9 -44.46 23.11 -11.07
C LEU A 9 -43.30 23.84 -10.40
N LEU A 10 -43.02 23.56 -9.13
CA LEU A 10 -41.84 24.00 -8.40
C LEU A 10 -40.95 22.79 -8.11
N PRO A 11 -39.67 23.01 -8.01
CA PRO A 11 -38.63 22.32 -8.81
C PRO A 11 -37.98 21.22 -8.05
N ALA A 12 -37.78 20.13 -8.75
CA ALA A 12 -36.89 19.03 -8.35
C ALA A 12 -35.40 19.36 -8.52
N ALA A 13 -35.02 20.64 -8.31
CA ALA A 13 -33.65 21.11 -8.56
C ALA A 13 -32.78 21.25 -7.28
N TRP A 14 -33.23 20.70 -6.14
CA TRP A 14 -32.52 20.90 -4.87
C TRP A 14 -31.81 19.64 -4.30
N LEU A 15 -31.59 18.60 -5.13
CA LEU A 15 -31.08 17.33 -4.62
C LEU A 15 -29.73 16.90 -5.20
N MET A 16 -28.93 17.81 -5.70
CA MET A 16 -27.59 17.47 -6.23
C MET A 16 -26.48 18.40 -5.75
N LEU A 17 -26.38 18.62 -4.45
CA LEU A 17 -25.21 19.30 -3.85
C LEU A 17 -24.77 18.65 -2.54
N PHE A 18 -24.84 17.34 -2.46
CA PHE A 18 -23.95 16.62 -1.56
C PHE A 18 -22.64 16.34 -2.30
N LEU A 19 -21.91 17.40 -2.60
CA LEU A 19 -20.50 17.31 -2.83
C LEU A 19 -19.89 16.67 -1.58
N SER A 20 -19.30 15.50 -1.75
CA SER A 20 -18.56 14.74 -0.77
C SER A 20 -17.41 15.61 -0.24
N CYS A 21 -17.67 16.54 0.64
CA CYS A 21 -16.67 17.18 1.45
C CYS A 21 -16.23 16.14 2.48
N THR A 22 -15.17 15.41 2.20
CA THR A 22 -14.47 14.65 3.23
C THR A 22 -14.12 15.64 4.34
N PRO A 23 -14.55 15.43 5.59
CA PRO A 23 -14.25 16.35 6.68
C PRO A 23 -12.76 16.63 6.73
N LYS A 24 -12.35 17.87 6.99
CA LYS A 24 -10.94 18.26 7.05
C LYS A 24 -10.12 17.37 8.00
N GLU A 25 -10.73 16.96 9.09
CA GLU A 25 -10.12 16.05 10.08
C GLU A 25 -9.79 14.67 9.49
N THR A 26 -10.67 14.08 8.68
CA THR A 26 -10.40 12.81 8.00
C THR A 26 -9.25 12.95 7.00
N LYS A 27 -9.17 14.06 6.28
CA LYS A 27 -8.06 14.34 5.37
C LYS A 27 -6.72 14.46 6.08
N VAL A 28 -6.67 15.09 7.25
CA VAL A 28 -5.47 15.19 8.07
C VAL A 28 -5.01 13.82 8.55
N LEU A 29 -5.95 12.97 8.96
CA LEU A 29 -5.63 11.62 9.45
C LEU A 29 -5.18 10.65 8.34
N LEU A 30 -5.73 10.77 7.13
CA LEU A 30 -5.42 9.87 6.01
C LEU A 30 -4.29 10.38 5.11
N GLY A 31 -3.90 11.65 5.22
CA GLY A 31 -2.84 12.26 4.41
C GLY A 31 -1.53 11.46 4.41
N PRO A 32 -1.01 10.99 5.55
CA PRO A 32 0.19 10.15 5.56
C PRO A 32 0.02 8.85 4.74
N SER A 33 -1.15 8.19 4.82
CA SER A 33 -1.42 6.98 4.04
C SER A 33 -1.51 7.26 2.53
N GLU A 34 -2.10 8.39 2.14
CA GLU A 34 -2.12 8.83 0.73
C GLU A 34 -0.71 9.12 0.23
N ALA A 35 0.12 9.78 1.04
CA ALA A 35 1.51 10.07 0.72
C ALA A 35 2.34 8.78 0.58
N LEU A 36 2.14 7.81 1.47
CA LEU A 36 2.76 6.49 1.39
C LEU A 36 2.42 5.82 0.07
N GLY A 37 1.14 5.77 -0.30
CA GLY A 37 0.71 5.16 -1.56
C GLY A 37 1.34 5.83 -2.78
N THR A 38 1.46 7.16 -2.77
CA THR A 38 2.08 7.92 -3.85
C THR A 38 3.57 7.59 -4.01
N VAL A 39 4.34 7.65 -2.92
CA VAL A 39 5.78 7.38 -2.94
C VAL A 39 6.06 5.91 -3.27
N LEU A 40 5.28 4.97 -2.70
CA LEU A 40 5.41 3.56 -3.03
C LEU A 40 5.14 3.28 -4.52
N ALA A 41 4.22 4.02 -5.17
CA ALA A 41 3.97 3.87 -6.58
C ALA A 41 5.17 4.28 -7.45
N GLU A 42 5.90 5.31 -7.06
CA GLU A 42 7.14 5.70 -7.74
C GLU A 42 8.22 4.64 -7.59
N GLU A 43 8.37 4.08 -6.39
CA GLU A 43 9.31 2.99 -6.13
C GLU A 43 8.95 1.73 -6.94
N ALA A 44 7.66 1.37 -6.95
CA ALA A 44 7.18 0.22 -7.73
C ALA A 44 7.34 0.44 -9.23
N THR A 45 7.12 1.65 -9.73
CA THR A 45 7.34 2.00 -11.14
C THR A 45 8.81 1.85 -11.53
N ARG A 46 9.71 2.33 -10.65
CA ARG A 46 11.16 2.20 -10.85
C ARG A 46 11.57 0.72 -10.87
N ALA A 47 11.05 -0.07 -9.93
CA ALA A 47 11.33 -1.50 -9.83
C ALA A 47 10.77 -2.29 -11.03
N ALA A 48 9.55 -1.95 -11.48
CA ALA A 48 8.90 -2.64 -12.60
C ALA A 48 9.59 -2.41 -13.95
N GLY A 49 10.29 -1.30 -14.12
CA GLY A 49 11.05 -1.01 -15.32
C GLY A 49 10.23 -1.11 -16.61
N ALA A 50 10.75 -1.82 -17.58
CA ALA A 50 10.13 -1.96 -18.92
C ALA A 50 8.86 -2.84 -18.90
N LYS A 51 8.67 -3.72 -17.92
CA LYS A 51 7.51 -4.63 -17.85
C LYS A 51 6.19 -3.91 -17.59
N LYS A 52 6.24 -2.74 -16.94
CA LYS A 52 5.07 -1.87 -16.66
C LYS A 52 3.88 -2.60 -16.04
N GLN A 53 4.15 -3.64 -15.28
CA GLN A 53 3.15 -4.45 -14.59
C GLN A 53 3.56 -4.65 -13.14
N VAL A 54 2.64 -4.42 -12.22
CA VAL A 54 2.84 -4.59 -10.77
C VAL A 54 1.77 -5.53 -10.22
N ALA A 55 2.22 -6.58 -9.54
CA ALA A 55 1.35 -7.48 -8.79
C ALA A 55 1.15 -6.95 -7.37
N VAL A 56 -0.06 -7.02 -6.84
CA VAL A 56 -0.42 -6.47 -5.52
C VAL A 56 -0.96 -7.57 -4.62
N ILE A 57 -0.38 -7.68 -3.43
CA ILE A 57 -0.91 -8.49 -2.33
C ILE A 57 -1.66 -7.55 -1.39
N SER A 58 -2.98 -7.70 -1.34
CA SER A 58 -3.86 -6.91 -0.48
C SER A 58 -4.25 -7.74 0.75
N PRO A 59 -4.49 -7.15 1.94
CA PRO A 59 -5.19 -7.84 3.01
C PRO A 59 -6.62 -8.17 2.59
N ASP A 60 -7.17 -9.29 3.09
CA ASP A 60 -8.54 -9.75 2.81
C ASP A 60 -9.62 -8.94 3.56
N ALA A 61 -9.20 -8.02 4.43
CA ALA A 61 -10.09 -7.16 5.21
C ALA A 61 -9.88 -5.68 4.85
N ASN A 62 -10.96 -4.91 4.92
CA ASN A 62 -10.90 -3.46 4.76
C ASN A 62 -10.36 -2.81 6.04
N TRP A 63 -9.11 -2.42 6.02
CA TRP A 63 -8.41 -1.80 7.14
C TRP A 63 -8.15 -0.33 6.85
N GLY A 64 -9.17 0.46 6.69
CA GLY A 64 -9.19 1.92 6.57
C GLY A 64 -7.92 2.57 5.98
N ALA A 65 -6.91 2.80 6.80
CA ALA A 65 -5.65 3.43 6.38
C ALA A 65 -4.86 2.61 5.35
N VAL A 66 -4.87 1.27 5.43
CA VAL A 66 -4.26 0.38 4.42
C VAL A 66 -4.99 0.52 3.09
N SER A 67 -6.32 0.53 3.13
CA SER A 67 -7.15 0.70 1.92
C SER A 67 -6.89 2.05 1.27
N THR A 68 -6.73 3.13 2.05
CA THR A 68 -6.41 4.46 1.54
C THR A 68 -5.03 4.50 0.87
N ALA A 69 -4.02 3.89 1.48
CA ALA A 69 -2.68 3.81 0.91
C ALA A 69 -2.67 2.99 -0.39
N GLU A 70 -3.35 1.86 -0.40
CA GLU A 70 -3.46 0.99 -1.58
C GLU A 70 -4.24 1.66 -2.72
N GLU A 71 -5.32 2.37 -2.41
CA GLU A 71 -6.09 3.12 -3.41
C GLU A 71 -5.27 4.26 -4.00
N SER A 72 -4.58 5.05 -3.18
CA SER A 72 -3.66 6.10 -3.62
C SER A 72 -2.56 5.54 -4.52
N PHE A 73 -1.96 4.41 -4.12
CA PHE A 73 -0.97 3.67 -4.89
C PHE A 73 -1.48 3.26 -6.27
N LYS A 74 -2.63 2.58 -6.32
CA LYS A 74 -3.25 2.13 -7.59
C LYS A 74 -3.55 3.31 -8.51
N ASN A 75 -4.06 4.40 -7.95
CA ASN A 75 -4.35 5.63 -8.70
C ASN A 75 -3.08 6.27 -9.27
N ALA A 76 -1.99 6.30 -8.50
CA ALA A 76 -0.71 6.83 -8.94
C ALA A 76 -0.09 5.96 -10.05
N LEU A 77 -0.09 4.64 -9.92
CA LEU A 77 0.37 3.72 -10.97
C LEU A 77 -0.41 3.86 -12.27
N LYS A 78 -1.74 3.97 -12.17
CA LYS A 78 -2.61 4.19 -13.34
C LYS A 78 -2.23 5.47 -14.10
N LYS A 79 -1.94 6.56 -13.38
CA LYS A 79 -1.47 7.81 -13.99
C LYS A 79 -0.12 7.67 -14.71
N GLN A 80 0.72 6.73 -14.27
CA GLN A 80 2.03 6.43 -14.86
C GLN A 80 1.96 5.36 -15.98
N GLY A 81 0.76 4.88 -16.31
CA GLY A 81 0.57 3.86 -17.33
C GLY A 81 1.03 2.46 -16.91
N ILE A 82 1.09 2.19 -15.60
CA ILE A 82 1.43 0.89 -15.05
C ILE A 82 0.16 0.07 -14.87
N THR A 83 0.18 -1.17 -15.31
CA THR A 83 -0.92 -2.13 -15.12
C THR A 83 -0.81 -2.76 -13.72
N VAL A 84 -1.89 -2.71 -12.97
CA VAL A 84 -2.00 -3.38 -11.68
C VAL A 84 -2.73 -4.70 -11.82
N VAL A 85 -2.13 -5.77 -11.34
CA VAL A 85 -2.73 -7.10 -11.26
C VAL A 85 -2.89 -7.46 -9.77
N THR A 86 -4.11 -7.78 -9.35
CA THR A 86 -4.32 -8.28 -7.99
C THR A 86 -3.83 -9.72 -7.91
N ALA A 87 -2.72 -9.92 -7.21
CA ALA A 87 -2.11 -11.24 -7.10
C ALA A 87 -2.85 -12.12 -6.08
N LYS A 88 -3.19 -11.55 -4.93
CA LYS A 88 -3.87 -12.28 -3.85
C LYS A 88 -4.50 -11.34 -2.82
N ALA A 89 -5.69 -11.73 -2.34
CA ALA A 89 -6.19 -11.24 -1.06
C ALA A 89 -5.65 -12.17 0.05
N ALA A 90 -4.73 -11.67 0.87
CA ALA A 90 -4.09 -12.47 1.90
C ALA A 90 -4.90 -12.44 3.20
N ASN A 91 -5.23 -13.63 3.70
CA ASN A 91 -5.81 -13.76 5.04
C ASN A 91 -4.71 -13.64 6.09
N LEU A 92 -4.64 -12.50 6.75
CA LEU A 92 -3.61 -12.19 7.74
C LEU A 92 -3.83 -12.88 9.09
N GLY A 93 -4.94 -13.58 9.24
CA GLY A 93 -5.35 -14.20 10.50
C GLY A 93 -6.15 -13.25 11.39
N ASN A 94 -6.52 -13.75 12.58
CA ASN A 94 -7.27 -12.97 13.55
C ASN A 94 -6.35 -12.47 14.67
N PRO A 95 -6.14 -11.14 14.83
CA PRO A 95 -5.25 -10.58 15.84
C PRO A 95 -5.69 -10.88 17.29
N LEU A 96 -6.97 -11.25 17.49
CA LEU A 96 -7.50 -11.62 18.81
C LEU A 96 -7.25 -13.09 19.16
N ARG A 97 -6.79 -13.91 18.22
CA ARG A 97 -6.44 -15.31 18.46
C ARG A 97 -4.93 -15.45 18.60
N ARG A 98 -4.49 -16.32 19.51
CA ARG A 98 -3.07 -16.67 19.62
C ARG A 98 -2.62 -17.34 18.32
N GLY A 99 -1.86 -16.64 17.51
CA GLY A 99 -1.33 -17.10 16.24
C GLY A 99 -0.53 -16.01 15.54
N GLN A 100 0.25 -16.39 14.55
CA GLN A 100 0.97 -15.42 13.73
C GLN A 100 -0.03 -14.67 12.85
N VAL A 101 0.00 -13.35 12.93
CA VAL A 101 -0.76 -12.46 12.05
C VAL A 101 0.23 -11.89 11.04
N GLY A 102 -0.08 -12.02 9.76
CA GLY A 102 0.76 -11.51 8.68
C GLY A 102 0.74 -12.39 7.43
N LEU A 103 1.50 -12.01 6.43
CA LEU A 103 1.61 -12.72 5.16
C LEU A 103 2.34 -14.06 5.38
N ARG A 104 1.63 -15.17 5.20
CA ARG A 104 2.18 -16.50 5.41
C ARG A 104 3.15 -16.89 4.29
N ALA A 105 4.17 -17.68 4.61
CA ALA A 105 5.16 -18.17 3.65
C ALA A 105 4.50 -18.82 2.41
N GLY A 106 3.51 -19.69 2.60
CA GLY A 106 2.80 -20.34 1.50
C GLY A 106 2.12 -19.35 0.56
N ASP A 107 1.45 -18.33 1.13
CA ASP A 107 0.80 -17.28 0.34
C ASP A 107 1.80 -16.43 -0.42
N PHE A 108 2.95 -16.16 0.20
CA PHE A 108 4.03 -15.40 -0.41
C PHE A 108 4.64 -16.14 -1.61
N PHE A 109 5.01 -17.42 -1.44
CA PHE A 109 5.56 -18.23 -2.55
C PHE A 109 4.57 -18.42 -3.69
N ASP A 110 3.30 -18.66 -3.36
CA ASP A 110 2.23 -18.76 -4.35
C ASP A 110 2.12 -17.50 -5.24
N VAL A 111 2.35 -16.32 -4.64
CA VAL A 111 2.38 -15.06 -5.39
C VAL A 111 3.66 -14.92 -6.21
N LEU A 112 4.83 -15.27 -5.67
CA LEU A 112 6.08 -15.24 -6.43
C LEU A 112 5.97 -16.08 -7.71
N ASP A 113 5.46 -17.30 -7.58
CA ASP A 113 5.31 -18.24 -8.70
C ASP A 113 4.31 -17.72 -9.75
N LYS A 114 3.16 -17.22 -9.31
CA LYS A 114 2.10 -16.73 -10.22
C LYS A 114 2.39 -15.35 -10.83
N SER A 115 3.31 -14.62 -10.25
CA SER A 115 3.65 -13.26 -10.67
C SER A 115 5.04 -13.15 -11.29
N ALA A 116 5.63 -14.27 -11.75
CA ALA A 116 6.99 -14.29 -12.34
C ALA A 116 7.16 -13.30 -13.51
N ASP A 117 6.09 -13.05 -14.26
CA ASP A 117 6.08 -12.10 -15.39
C ASP A 117 5.85 -10.65 -14.96
N ALA A 118 5.50 -10.38 -13.71
CA ALA A 118 5.35 -9.03 -13.21
C ALA A 118 6.71 -8.29 -13.21
N GLY A 119 6.66 -6.97 -13.29
CA GLY A 119 7.84 -6.12 -13.14
C GLY A 119 8.22 -5.90 -11.68
N ALA A 120 7.23 -5.91 -10.79
CA ALA A 120 7.41 -5.84 -9.35
C ALA A 120 6.21 -6.45 -8.63
N ILE A 121 6.40 -6.81 -7.35
CA ILE A 121 5.36 -7.26 -6.43
C ILE A 121 5.30 -6.28 -5.27
N VAL A 122 4.11 -5.83 -4.90
CA VAL A 122 3.90 -4.92 -3.77
C VAL A 122 2.96 -5.55 -2.77
N SER A 123 3.38 -5.62 -1.50
CA SER A 123 2.57 -6.17 -0.42
C SER A 123 2.07 -5.07 0.52
N PHE A 124 0.75 -4.89 0.55
CA PHE A 124 0.05 -4.17 1.60
C PHE A 124 -0.35 -5.08 2.77
N ALA A 125 -0.10 -6.37 2.63
CA ALA A 125 -0.30 -7.38 3.67
C ALA A 125 0.90 -7.51 4.62
N GLY A 126 1.88 -6.59 4.54
CA GLY A 126 3.10 -6.63 5.33
C GLY A 126 4.20 -7.50 4.74
N ALA A 127 5.25 -7.69 5.51
CA ALA A 127 6.35 -8.57 5.16
C ALA A 127 5.98 -10.05 5.33
N PRO A 128 6.53 -10.96 4.53
CA PRO A 128 6.27 -12.38 4.69
C PRO A 128 6.90 -12.93 5.98
N ILE A 129 6.18 -13.83 6.64
CA ILE A 129 6.68 -14.56 7.81
C ILE A 129 7.36 -15.82 7.28
N LEU A 130 8.69 -15.76 7.17
CA LEU A 130 9.51 -16.85 6.66
C LEU A 130 10.33 -17.48 7.80
N SER A 131 10.36 -18.81 7.85
CA SER A 131 11.34 -19.54 8.63
C SER A 131 12.72 -19.52 7.93
N ALA A 132 13.76 -19.91 8.64
CA ALA A 132 15.10 -20.05 8.03
C ALA A 132 15.07 -21.00 6.81
N GLY A 133 14.30 -22.10 6.88
CA GLY A 133 14.12 -23.01 5.76
C GLY A 133 13.33 -22.40 4.60
N ASP A 134 12.38 -21.52 4.88
CA ASP A 134 11.66 -20.80 3.83
C ASP A 134 12.56 -19.81 3.11
N ALA A 135 13.42 -19.09 3.83
CA ALA A 135 14.33 -18.11 3.24
C ALA A 135 15.25 -18.74 2.17
N THR A 136 15.66 -19.99 2.35
CA THR A 136 16.47 -20.72 1.35
C THR A 136 15.70 -21.12 0.08
N ARG A 137 14.38 -21.05 0.10
CA ARG A 137 13.51 -21.36 -1.05
C ARG A 137 13.34 -20.18 -1.99
N VAL A 138 13.71 -18.99 -1.58
CA VAL A 138 13.60 -17.80 -2.43
C VAL A 138 14.53 -17.93 -3.62
N GLN A 139 13.96 -18.10 -4.80
CA GLN A 139 14.73 -18.29 -6.04
C GLN A 139 15.30 -16.95 -6.51
N PRO A 140 16.56 -16.91 -6.97
CA PRO A 140 17.10 -15.72 -7.63
C PRO A 140 16.31 -15.38 -8.89
N GLY A 141 16.10 -14.09 -9.14
CA GLY A 141 15.46 -13.63 -10.38
C GLY A 141 13.95 -13.47 -10.32
N HIS A 142 13.33 -13.68 -9.15
CA HIS A 142 11.94 -13.27 -8.98
C HIS A 142 11.78 -11.75 -9.14
N PRO A 143 10.56 -11.26 -9.45
CA PRO A 143 10.30 -9.82 -9.50
C PRO A 143 10.65 -9.13 -8.17
N PRO A 144 11.18 -7.91 -8.20
CA PRO A 144 11.45 -7.14 -6.96
C PRO A 144 10.20 -7.08 -6.08
N VAL A 145 10.39 -7.33 -4.77
CA VAL A 145 9.32 -7.34 -3.77
C VAL A 145 9.45 -6.13 -2.86
N LEU A 146 8.41 -5.31 -2.85
CA LEU A 146 8.29 -4.13 -2.01
C LEU A 146 7.21 -4.38 -0.95
N VAL A 147 7.49 -4.10 0.31
CA VAL A 147 6.54 -4.36 1.39
C VAL A 147 6.22 -3.10 2.19
N VAL A 148 4.97 -2.96 2.59
CA VAL A 148 4.51 -1.96 3.54
C VAL A 148 4.46 -2.61 4.92
N ALA A 149 5.40 -2.23 5.79
CA ALA A 149 5.60 -2.82 7.10
C ALA A 149 5.48 -1.74 8.20
N THR A 150 4.33 -1.06 8.24
CA THR A 150 4.06 0.05 9.15
C THR A 150 2.98 -0.31 10.14
N ALA A 151 3.17 0.02 11.42
CA ALA A 151 2.17 -0.17 12.46
C ALA A 151 1.00 0.83 12.33
N SER A 152 1.26 2.01 11.78
CA SER A 152 0.27 3.06 11.58
C SER A 152 -0.85 2.66 10.61
N LEU A 153 -0.61 1.71 9.71
CA LEU A 153 -1.61 1.21 8.78
C LEU A 153 -2.46 0.07 9.34
N GLY A 154 -2.07 -0.59 10.42
CA GLY A 154 -2.71 -1.82 10.87
C GLY A 154 -3.21 -1.83 12.31
N ASN A 155 -2.96 -0.82 13.11
CA ASN A 155 -3.30 -0.76 14.55
C ASN A 155 -2.84 -1.98 15.38
N VAL A 156 -1.87 -2.76 14.88
CA VAL A 156 -1.34 -3.94 15.56
C VAL A 156 0.15 -3.75 15.80
N PRO A 157 0.54 -3.27 16.98
CA PRO A 157 1.94 -3.05 17.31
C PRO A 157 2.76 -4.34 17.20
N GLY A 158 3.91 -4.27 16.54
CA GLY A 158 4.94 -5.31 16.57
C GLY A 158 4.82 -6.42 15.51
N ILE A 159 3.79 -6.43 14.65
CA ILE A 159 3.62 -7.50 13.65
C ILE A 159 4.20 -7.13 12.27
N TRP A 160 4.26 -5.83 11.95
CA TRP A 160 4.48 -5.40 10.58
C TRP A 160 5.89 -4.89 10.28
N GLY A 161 6.67 -4.56 11.27
CA GLY A 161 7.90 -3.81 11.08
C GLY A 161 9.02 -4.07 12.09
N ASP A 162 9.22 -5.31 12.57
CA ASP A 162 10.44 -5.61 13.31
C ASP A 162 11.66 -5.37 12.40
N PRO A 163 12.47 -4.34 12.69
CA PRO A 163 13.62 -4.00 11.86
C PRO A 163 14.62 -5.14 11.69
N VAL A 164 14.76 -6.02 12.69
CA VAL A 164 15.67 -7.18 12.65
C VAL A 164 15.14 -8.22 11.66
N GLN A 165 13.84 -8.52 11.71
CA GLN A 165 13.22 -9.43 10.74
C GLN A 165 13.30 -8.88 9.33
N LEU A 166 13.02 -7.59 9.12
CA LEU A 166 13.10 -6.95 7.82
C LEU A 166 14.52 -6.95 7.26
N ALA A 167 15.53 -6.69 8.10
CA ALA A 167 16.93 -6.79 7.69
C ALA A 167 17.26 -8.21 7.20
N GLY A 168 16.86 -9.24 7.92
CA GLY A 168 17.05 -10.62 7.51
C GLY A 168 16.37 -10.97 6.18
N LEU A 169 15.16 -10.45 5.92
CA LEU A 169 14.45 -10.64 4.65
C LEU A 169 15.14 -9.90 3.48
N LEU A 170 15.68 -8.71 3.73
CA LEU A 170 16.47 -7.95 2.74
C LEU A 170 17.78 -8.67 2.41
N GLU A 171 18.51 -9.19 3.42
CA GLU A 171 19.74 -9.97 3.25
C GLU A 171 19.48 -11.28 2.50
N ALA A 172 18.41 -11.98 2.85
CA ALA A 172 17.96 -13.20 2.17
C ALA A 172 17.42 -12.95 0.75
N LYS A 173 17.31 -11.70 0.33
CA LYS A 173 16.73 -11.28 -0.97
C LYS A 173 15.27 -11.70 -1.15
N ALA A 174 14.56 -11.96 -0.05
CA ALA A 174 13.14 -12.24 -0.08
C ALA A 174 12.30 -10.98 -0.34
N ILE A 175 12.82 -9.82 0.07
CA ILE A 175 12.28 -8.51 -0.25
C ILE A 175 13.41 -7.58 -0.70
N ASP A 176 13.09 -6.55 -1.48
CA ASP A 176 14.06 -5.58 -1.99
C ASP A 176 13.93 -4.22 -1.31
N LEU A 177 12.72 -3.93 -0.81
CA LEU A 177 12.40 -2.67 -0.17
C LEU A 177 11.31 -2.88 0.88
N ALA A 178 11.46 -2.22 2.03
CA ALA A 178 10.41 -2.10 3.03
C ALA A 178 10.16 -0.64 3.38
N ILE A 179 8.89 -0.25 3.48
CA ILE A 179 8.47 1.03 4.06
C ILE A 179 8.08 0.76 5.51
N ILE A 180 8.68 1.48 6.43
CA ILE A 180 8.44 1.36 7.87
C ILE A 180 8.09 2.73 8.48
N ASP A 181 7.50 2.71 9.68
CA ASP A 181 7.26 3.92 10.45
C ASP A 181 8.57 4.59 10.88
N GLY A 182 8.53 5.89 11.01
CA GLY A 182 9.62 6.74 11.49
C GLY A 182 10.07 7.75 10.45
N ALA A 183 10.37 8.96 10.92
CA ALA A 183 10.90 10.00 10.05
C ALA A 183 12.24 9.56 9.46
N ASP A 184 12.45 9.88 8.19
CA ASP A 184 13.76 9.70 7.55
C ASP A 184 14.70 10.82 8.03
N PRO A 185 15.75 10.51 8.81
CA PRO A 185 16.68 11.53 9.30
C PRO A 185 17.49 12.19 8.17
N SER A 186 17.60 11.52 7.02
CA SER A 186 18.25 12.05 5.82
C SER A 186 17.26 12.73 4.86
N GLY A 187 15.97 12.53 5.11
CA GLY A 187 14.87 12.84 4.19
C GLY A 187 14.33 14.25 4.31
N GLN A 188 15.15 15.24 4.69
CA GLN A 188 14.76 16.61 4.34
C GLN A 188 14.81 16.73 2.82
N PRO A 189 13.65 16.93 2.16
CA PRO A 189 13.64 17.04 0.71
C PRO A 189 14.53 18.22 0.31
N SER A 190 15.68 17.91 -0.29
CA SER A 190 16.53 18.91 -0.88
C SER A 190 15.85 19.42 -2.14
N GLY A 191 15.17 20.53 -2.04
CA GLY A 191 14.45 21.15 -3.14
C GLY A 191 12.94 21.28 -2.88
N LYS A 192 12.18 21.65 -3.88
CA LYS A 192 10.71 21.69 -3.87
C LYS A 192 10.14 20.26 -3.92
N ALA A 193 10.29 19.49 -2.83
CA ALA A 193 9.54 18.28 -2.70
C ALA A 193 8.05 18.62 -2.73
N ASP A 194 7.26 17.84 -3.43
CA ASP A 194 5.82 18.02 -3.35
C ASP A 194 5.32 17.66 -1.93
N ALA A 195 4.09 18.04 -1.64
CA ALA A 195 3.53 17.86 -0.31
C ALA A 195 3.48 16.37 0.11
N ALA A 196 3.37 15.44 -0.85
CA ALA A 196 3.32 14.01 -0.58
C ALA A 196 4.67 13.50 -0.09
N HIS A 197 5.78 13.85 -0.75
CA HIS A 197 7.11 13.46 -0.31
C HIS A 197 7.48 14.04 1.05
N ALA A 198 7.12 15.32 1.30
CA ALA A 198 7.36 15.93 2.60
C ALA A 198 6.60 15.20 3.73
N LEU A 199 5.32 14.86 3.48
CA LEU A 199 4.49 14.16 4.45
C LEU A 199 4.94 12.70 4.65
N PHE A 200 5.38 12.04 3.58
CA PHE A 200 6.00 10.71 3.65
C PHE A 200 7.24 10.74 4.55
N ALA A 201 8.19 11.62 4.29
CA ALA A 201 9.45 11.71 5.04
C ALA A 201 9.27 12.04 6.54
N GLN A 202 8.16 12.71 6.90
CA GLN A 202 7.80 12.96 8.30
C GLN A 202 7.28 11.71 9.03
N ASN A 203 6.70 10.75 8.32
CA ASN A 203 6.00 9.62 8.93
C ASN A 203 6.65 8.28 8.64
N TYR A 204 7.37 8.15 7.53
CA TYR A 204 7.88 6.88 7.03
C TYR A 204 9.32 6.99 6.57
N ARG A 205 10.00 5.85 6.53
CA ARG A 205 11.32 5.70 5.92
C ARG A 205 11.39 4.43 5.08
N ILE A 206 12.29 4.43 4.11
CA ILE A 206 12.53 3.31 3.23
C ILE A 206 13.78 2.56 3.69
N LEU A 207 13.61 1.25 3.92
CA LEU A 207 14.72 0.32 4.06
C LEU A 207 14.96 -0.35 2.71
N ARG A 208 16.21 -0.41 2.29
CA ARG A 208 16.62 -1.08 1.04
C ARG A 208 17.64 -2.15 1.35
N ARG A 209 17.72 -3.13 0.45
CA ARG A 209 18.83 -4.07 0.47
C ARG A 209 20.17 -3.29 0.34
N PRO A 210 21.16 -3.59 1.18
CA PRO A 210 22.50 -3.06 0.97
C PRO A 210 23.05 -3.56 -0.39
N ASN A 211 23.74 -2.67 -1.10
CA ASN A 211 24.37 -2.96 -2.38
C ASN A 211 25.54 -3.95 -2.22
#